data_92135312ffac0373dc8c9cae88edfd3b
#
_entry.id   92135312ffac0373dc8c9cae88edfd3b
#
_cell.length_a   1.000
_cell.length_b   1.000
_cell.length_c   1.000
_cell.angle_alpha   90.00
_cell.angle_beta   90.00
_cell.angle_gamma   90.00
#
_symmetry.space_group_name_H-M   'P 1'
#
loop_
_entity.id
_entity.type
_entity.pdbx_description
1 polymer ?
#
loop_
_entity_poly.entity_id
_entity_poly.type
_entity_poly.pdbx_seq_one_letter_code
_entity_poly.pdbx_strand_id
1 'polypeptide(L)'
;ESILTNKLEILQVNYYDTYDYLKFLHGINKELFYVEDTKYGRLYDNQQEQHCKDLLTGNITLVLGNGQKLYHSYYYDYYRNLIQERHTTVNGKTLVYKSNFNFSGQPIDVCKEYATDAKIQKSYVYDHAGRLTREVSIIGNDTTDFVYCFDEIGRLDSLIRINGSDSLITTNDYNIRGWLTEIDSPFFRQKLHYTDGMGVPCYNGNVSSTTWQNDASTTRGYRFSYDGLSRLKDAIYGEGEGLVNNCNRFNEKVTGYDKMGNILGLKRYGQTAENSYGLIDNLFLTYNGNQLQAVNDDVTS
;
A
#
# COMPACT_ATOMS: atom_id res chain seq x y z
N GLU A 1 15.80 50.41 8.01
CA GLU A 1 15.99 49.22 8.85
C GLU A 1 14.62 48.63 9.18
N SER A 2 14.15 47.65 8.36
CA SER A 2 12.93 46.89 8.65
C SER A 2 13.35 45.79 9.62
N ILE A 3 13.04 45.95 10.88
CA ILE A 3 13.08 44.85 11.86
C ILE A 3 12.00 43.86 11.44
N LEU A 4 12.42 42.79 10.77
CA LEU A 4 11.60 41.59 10.59
C LEU A 4 11.30 41.05 11.97
N THR A 5 10.14 41.38 12.53
CA THR A 5 9.57 40.70 13.68
C THR A 5 9.23 39.28 13.20
N ASN A 6 10.19 38.35 13.30
CA ASN A 6 9.95 36.92 13.11
C ASN A 6 8.94 36.47 14.18
N LYS A 7 7.66 36.48 13.81
CA LYS A 7 6.62 35.88 14.63
C LYS A 7 6.79 34.39 14.49
N LEU A 8 7.39 33.76 15.51
CA LEU A 8 7.48 32.29 15.58
C LEU A 8 6.06 31.73 15.64
N GLU A 9 5.71 30.92 14.67
CA GLU A 9 4.44 30.22 14.62
C GLU A 9 4.68 28.76 14.97
N ILE A 10 3.94 28.25 15.97
CA ILE A 10 4.04 26.85 16.40
C ILE A 10 3.20 26.02 15.41
N LEU A 11 3.86 25.17 14.62
CA LEU A 11 3.21 24.33 13.63
C LEU A 11 2.67 23.02 14.21
N GLN A 12 3.32 22.50 15.25
CA GLN A 12 2.92 21.26 15.91
C GLN A 12 3.30 21.26 17.38
N VAL A 13 2.41 20.70 18.21
CA VAL A 13 2.65 20.44 19.64
C VAL A 13 2.31 18.98 19.91
N ASN A 14 3.21 18.25 20.54
CA ASN A 14 3.00 16.88 20.96
C ASN A 14 2.86 16.80 22.48
N TYR A 15 1.93 15.99 22.95
CA TYR A 15 1.68 15.73 24.37
C TYR A 15 1.99 14.28 24.67
N TYR A 16 2.66 14.04 25.78
CA TYR A 16 3.06 12.72 26.23
C TYR A 16 2.56 12.48 27.67
N ASP A 17 2.55 11.24 28.09
CA ASP A 17 2.36 10.78 29.46
C ASP A 17 0.96 10.98 30.05
N THR A 18 0.30 12.11 29.81
CA THR A 18 -1.00 12.45 30.41
C THR A 18 -2.00 12.98 29.38
N TYR A 19 -3.28 13.01 29.78
CA TYR A 19 -4.37 13.60 28.99
C TYR A 19 -4.80 14.98 29.53
N ASP A 20 -4.01 15.61 30.38
CA ASP A 20 -4.35 16.89 31.02
C ASP A 20 -4.53 18.02 30.00
N TYR A 21 -3.84 17.96 28.87
CA TYR A 21 -4.00 18.94 27.79
C TYR A 21 -5.43 19.05 27.29
N LEU A 22 -6.24 17.97 27.32
CA LEU A 22 -7.64 17.97 26.92
C LEU A 22 -8.50 18.92 27.76
N LYS A 23 -8.15 19.16 29.01
CA LYS A 23 -8.85 20.09 29.91
C LYS A 23 -8.78 21.54 29.42
N PHE A 24 -7.76 21.88 28.64
CA PHE A 24 -7.51 23.22 28.13
C PHE A 24 -8.07 23.45 26.71
N LEU A 25 -8.60 22.39 26.05
CA LEU A 25 -9.18 22.46 24.72
C LEU A 25 -10.67 22.80 24.80
N HIS A 26 -11.00 24.07 25.06
CA HIS A 26 -12.39 24.51 25.19
C HIS A 26 -13.18 24.29 23.88
N GLY A 27 -14.35 23.66 23.99
CA GLY A 27 -15.31 23.44 22.88
C GLY A 27 -15.07 22.19 22.03
N ILE A 28 -13.84 21.66 21.94
CA ILE A 28 -13.48 20.49 21.11
C ILE A 28 -13.21 19.27 21.98
N ASN A 29 -12.90 19.47 23.25
CA ASN A 29 -12.45 18.42 24.17
C ASN A 29 -13.39 17.22 24.27
N LYS A 30 -14.72 17.43 24.26
CA LYS A 30 -15.70 16.34 24.44
C LYS A 30 -15.60 15.25 23.37
N GLU A 31 -15.30 15.65 22.13
CA GLU A 31 -15.17 14.70 21.03
C GLU A 31 -13.84 13.96 21.02
N LEU A 32 -12.85 14.48 21.73
CA LEU A 32 -11.52 13.88 21.84
C LEU A 32 -11.34 12.96 23.05
N PHE A 33 -12.28 12.96 24.01
CA PHE A 33 -12.22 12.06 25.15
C PHE A 33 -12.43 10.60 24.75
N TYR A 34 -11.81 9.71 25.52
CA TYR A 34 -12.04 8.27 25.39
C TYR A 34 -13.54 7.93 25.58
N VAL A 35 -14.04 7.08 24.70
CA VAL A 35 -15.37 6.49 24.84
C VAL A 35 -15.21 4.98 24.92
N GLU A 36 -15.64 4.41 26.04
CA GLU A 36 -15.53 2.96 26.25
C GLU A 36 -16.32 2.19 25.21
N ASP A 37 -15.67 1.19 24.62
CA ASP A 37 -16.27 0.25 23.69
C ASP A 37 -15.64 -1.12 23.95
N THR A 38 -16.38 -1.99 24.63
CA THR A 38 -15.86 -3.28 25.12
C THR A 38 -15.40 -4.21 24.02
N LYS A 39 -15.81 -3.97 22.77
CA LYS A 39 -15.35 -4.76 21.61
C LYS A 39 -13.91 -4.41 21.22
N TYR A 40 -13.47 -3.16 21.42
CA TYR A 40 -12.21 -2.64 20.89
C TYR A 40 -11.13 -2.41 21.97
N GLY A 41 -11.10 -3.26 22.97
CA GLY A 41 -10.15 -3.14 24.05
C GLY A 41 -10.64 -2.26 25.18
N ARG A 42 -9.88 -2.25 26.27
CA ARG A 42 -10.20 -1.52 27.49
C ARG A 42 -9.07 -0.58 27.83
N LEU A 43 -9.42 0.71 28.01
CA LEU A 43 -8.48 1.69 28.53
C LEU A 43 -7.97 1.20 29.89
N TYR A 44 -6.67 1.23 30.07
CA TYR A 44 -6.10 1.02 31.40
C TYR A 44 -6.47 2.20 32.30
N ASP A 45 -6.87 1.88 33.54
CA ASP A 45 -7.49 2.80 34.49
C ASP A 45 -6.77 4.16 34.56
N ASN A 46 -7.52 5.24 34.37
CA ASN A 46 -7.07 6.64 34.32
C ASN A 46 -6.38 7.14 35.61
N GLN A 47 -6.43 6.39 36.69
CA GLN A 47 -5.85 6.80 37.98
C GLN A 47 -4.35 6.48 38.09
N GLN A 48 -3.79 5.74 37.13
CA GLN A 48 -2.37 5.41 37.13
C GLN A 48 -1.72 5.97 35.87
N GLU A 49 -1.36 7.23 35.89
CA GLU A 49 -0.60 7.98 34.87
C GLU A 49 0.69 7.28 34.36
N GLN A 50 1.11 6.23 35.05
CA GLN A 50 2.35 5.51 34.77
C GLN A 50 2.33 4.67 33.46
N HIS A 51 1.16 4.30 32.94
CA HIS A 51 1.07 3.42 31.77
C HIS A 51 1.17 4.16 30.43
N CYS A 52 0.86 5.45 30.40
CA CYS A 52 1.08 6.30 29.25
C CYS A 52 2.48 6.94 29.22
N LYS A 53 3.34 6.62 30.20
CA LYS A 53 4.69 7.17 30.27
C LYS A 53 5.47 6.85 28.98
N ASP A 54 6.08 7.88 28.41
CA ASP A 54 6.81 7.85 27.15
C ASP A 54 5.91 7.54 25.93
N LEU A 55 4.57 7.57 26.07
CA LEU A 55 3.63 7.42 24.96
C LEU A 55 3.08 8.78 24.54
N LEU A 56 2.90 8.94 23.23
CA LEU A 56 2.24 10.10 22.66
C LEU A 56 0.75 10.03 22.97
N THR A 57 0.22 10.90 23.83
CA THR A 57 -1.20 10.93 24.21
C THR A 57 -2.04 11.86 23.35
N GLY A 58 -1.40 12.80 22.66
CA GLY A 58 -2.08 13.66 21.69
C GLY A 58 -1.16 14.59 20.95
N ASN A 59 -1.68 15.22 19.92
CA ASN A 59 -1.00 16.31 19.24
C ASN A 59 -1.98 17.37 18.73
N ILE A 60 -1.44 18.55 18.47
CA ILE A 60 -2.11 19.66 17.80
C ILE A 60 -1.25 20.03 16.60
N THR A 61 -1.83 20.04 15.40
CA THR A 61 -1.13 20.44 14.18
C THR A 61 -1.84 21.64 13.55
N LEU A 62 -1.09 22.65 13.14
CA LEU A 62 -1.59 23.81 12.46
C LEU A 62 -1.62 23.57 10.93
N VAL A 63 -2.76 23.76 10.31
CA VAL A 63 -2.91 23.72 8.84
C VAL A 63 -2.39 25.02 8.26
N LEU A 64 -1.33 24.95 7.45
CA LEU A 64 -0.76 26.10 6.79
C LEU A 64 -1.75 26.71 5.78
N GLY A 65 -1.85 28.03 5.79
CA GLY A 65 -2.69 28.80 4.86
C GLY A 65 -4.04 29.24 5.43
N ASN A 66 -4.70 28.46 6.31
CA ASN A 66 -5.97 28.87 6.92
C ASN A 66 -5.92 29.01 8.46
N GLY A 67 -4.80 28.63 9.10
CA GLY A 67 -4.63 28.72 10.54
C GLY A 67 -5.50 27.77 11.37
N GLN A 68 -6.15 26.79 10.72
CA GLN A 68 -6.97 25.79 11.41
C GLN A 68 -6.08 24.83 12.20
N LYS A 69 -6.52 24.47 13.40
CA LYS A 69 -5.85 23.48 14.23
C LYS A 69 -6.55 22.12 14.12
N LEU A 70 -5.78 21.08 13.90
CA LEU A 70 -6.22 19.70 13.96
C LEU A 70 -5.74 19.09 15.27
N TYR A 71 -6.62 18.38 15.94
CA TYR A 71 -6.39 17.81 17.26
C TYR A 71 -6.48 16.30 17.19
N HIS A 72 -5.53 15.62 17.83
CA HIS A 72 -5.49 14.17 17.95
C HIS A 72 -5.39 13.76 19.41
N SER A 73 -6.03 12.65 19.77
CA SER A 73 -5.86 11.98 21.06
C SER A 73 -5.72 10.47 20.85
N TYR A 74 -4.81 9.87 21.61
CA TYR A 74 -4.40 8.47 21.49
C TYR A 74 -4.59 7.76 22.83
N TYR A 75 -5.29 6.62 22.84
CA TYR A 75 -5.63 5.87 24.04
C TYR A 75 -5.10 4.45 23.97
N TYR A 76 -4.50 3.98 25.04
CA TYR A 76 -3.74 2.75 25.11
C TYR A 76 -4.32 1.78 26.13
N ASP A 77 -4.17 0.47 25.85
CA ASP A 77 -4.45 -0.58 26.82
C ASP A 77 -3.29 -0.81 27.80
N TYR A 78 -3.45 -1.80 28.68
CA TYR A 78 -2.40 -2.23 29.61
C TYR A 78 -1.10 -2.65 28.92
N TYR A 79 -1.19 -3.23 27.73
CA TYR A 79 -0.03 -3.69 26.96
C TYR A 79 0.58 -2.61 26.08
N ARG A 80 0.10 -1.37 26.21
CA ARG A 80 0.53 -0.20 25.40
C ARG A 80 0.11 -0.27 23.92
N ASN A 81 -0.87 -1.09 23.59
CA ASN A 81 -1.48 -1.10 22.27
C ASN A 81 -2.40 0.11 22.12
N LEU A 82 -2.37 0.75 20.95
CA LEU A 82 -3.25 1.88 20.63
C LEU A 82 -4.66 1.36 20.34
N ILE A 83 -5.56 1.43 21.33
CA ILE A 83 -6.93 0.91 21.24
C ILE A 83 -7.93 1.92 20.70
N GLN A 84 -7.67 3.22 20.85
CA GLN A 84 -8.54 4.26 20.30
C GLN A 84 -7.71 5.49 19.91
N GLU A 85 -7.96 5.98 18.69
CA GLU A 85 -7.49 7.27 18.20
C GLU A 85 -8.70 8.13 17.83
N ARG A 86 -8.68 9.38 18.23
CA ARG A 86 -9.72 10.35 17.88
C ARG A 86 -9.06 11.60 17.32
N HIS A 87 -9.52 12.08 16.16
CA HIS A 87 -8.96 13.30 15.62
C HIS A 87 -9.97 14.13 14.85
N THR A 88 -9.76 15.44 14.87
CA THR A 88 -10.55 16.39 14.10
C THR A 88 -10.02 16.48 12.66
N THR A 89 -10.94 16.67 11.72
CA THR A 89 -10.62 16.87 10.30
C THR A 89 -10.69 18.34 9.93
N VAL A 90 -10.17 18.71 8.75
CA VAL A 90 -10.30 20.06 8.19
C VAL A 90 -11.77 20.53 8.04
N ASN A 91 -12.71 19.59 7.95
CA ASN A 91 -14.14 19.88 7.87
C ASN A 91 -14.81 20.04 9.25
N GLY A 92 -14.02 20.08 10.32
CA GLY A 92 -14.50 20.22 11.70
C GLY A 92 -15.22 18.98 12.26
N LYS A 93 -15.13 17.84 11.57
CA LYS A 93 -15.73 16.57 12.02
C LYS A 93 -14.68 15.73 12.71
N THR A 94 -15.11 14.85 13.62
CA THR A 94 -14.21 13.93 14.33
C THR A 94 -14.24 12.55 13.68
N LEU A 95 -13.06 12.00 13.44
CA LEU A 95 -12.84 10.61 13.05
C LEU A 95 -12.41 9.82 14.28
N VAL A 96 -12.90 8.60 14.38
CA VAL A 96 -12.58 7.69 15.48
C VAL A 96 -12.08 6.37 14.90
N TYR A 97 -10.87 5.98 15.29
CA TYR A 97 -10.32 4.65 15.05
C TYR A 97 -10.35 3.87 16.36
N LYS A 98 -10.77 2.63 16.28
CA LYS A 98 -10.79 1.71 17.41
C LYS A 98 -10.12 0.40 16.98
N SER A 99 -9.33 -0.17 17.87
CA SER A 99 -8.62 -1.42 17.60
C SER A 99 -8.63 -2.32 18.83
N ASN A 100 -8.77 -3.62 18.60
CA ASN A 100 -8.59 -4.65 19.59
C ASN A 100 -7.44 -5.56 19.15
N PHE A 101 -6.69 -6.07 20.12
CA PHE A 101 -5.47 -6.84 19.87
C PHE A 101 -5.52 -8.20 20.56
N ASN A 102 -4.88 -9.19 19.98
CA ASN A 102 -4.59 -10.44 20.66
C ASN A 102 -3.37 -10.27 21.60
N PHE A 103 -3.04 -11.31 22.35
CA PHE A 103 -1.92 -11.29 23.29
C PHE A 103 -0.55 -11.09 22.61
N SER A 104 -0.45 -11.36 21.31
CA SER A 104 0.77 -11.16 20.51
C SER A 104 0.88 -9.74 19.93
N GLY A 105 -0.07 -8.84 20.25
CA GLY A 105 -0.11 -7.47 19.73
C GLY A 105 -0.59 -7.35 18.29
N GLN A 106 -1.21 -8.39 17.73
CA GLN A 106 -1.80 -8.32 16.39
C GLN A 106 -3.25 -7.84 16.47
N PRO A 107 -3.69 -6.93 15.59
CA PRO A 107 -5.07 -6.45 15.60
C PRO A 107 -6.04 -7.57 15.21
N ILE A 108 -7.08 -7.79 16.02
CA ILE A 108 -8.15 -8.77 15.74
C ILE A 108 -9.45 -8.11 15.31
N ASP A 109 -9.71 -6.89 15.77
CA ASP A 109 -10.82 -6.06 15.32
C ASP A 109 -10.35 -4.62 15.14
N VAL A 110 -10.75 -3.99 14.06
CA VAL A 110 -10.49 -2.59 13.77
C VAL A 110 -11.77 -1.92 13.30
N CYS A 111 -12.03 -0.72 13.77
CA CYS A 111 -13.16 0.09 13.35
C CYS A 111 -12.73 1.51 13.03
N LYS A 112 -13.21 2.03 11.93
CA LYS A 112 -13.08 3.42 11.54
C LYS A 112 -14.47 4.02 11.42
N GLU A 113 -14.79 4.97 12.30
CA GLU A 113 -16.06 5.67 12.33
C GLU A 113 -15.88 7.08 11.79
N TYR A 114 -16.66 7.42 10.78
CA TYR A 114 -16.71 8.76 10.20
C TYR A 114 -17.88 9.53 10.84
N ALA A 115 -17.73 10.82 10.99
CA ALA A 115 -18.79 11.70 11.52
C ALA A 115 -20.11 11.73 10.69
N THR A 116 -20.20 10.98 9.60
CA THR A 116 -21.35 10.86 8.70
C THR A 116 -22.10 9.53 8.88
N ASP A 117 -21.93 8.86 10.01
CA ASP A 117 -22.43 7.49 10.30
C ASP A 117 -21.83 6.39 9.39
N ALA A 118 -20.94 6.75 8.47
CA ALA A 118 -20.21 5.76 7.70
C ALA A 118 -19.21 5.03 8.61
N LYS A 119 -19.28 3.72 8.60
CA LYS A 119 -18.46 2.85 9.44
C LYS A 119 -17.78 1.79 8.59
N ILE A 120 -16.48 1.63 8.80
CA ILE A 120 -15.70 0.54 8.23
C ILE A 120 -15.25 -0.32 9.40
N GLN A 121 -15.59 -1.60 9.37
CA GLN A 121 -15.17 -2.58 10.38
C GLN A 121 -14.38 -3.68 9.70
N LYS A 122 -13.30 -4.10 10.35
CA LYS A 122 -12.51 -5.24 9.92
C LYS A 122 -12.24 -6.17 11.10
N SER A 123 -12.33 -7.46 10.85
CA SER A 123 -11.95 -8.49 11.81
C SER A 123 -10.95 -9.43 11.18
N TYR A 124 -9.96 -9.86 11.96
CA TYR A 124 -8.83 -10.65 11.50
C TYR A 124 -8.69 -11.93 12.31
N VAL A 125 -8.34 -13.02 11.65
CA VAL A 125 -8.03 -14.30 12.28
C VAL A 125 -6.63 -14.71 11.86
N TYR A 126 -5.84 -15.15 12.83
CA TYR A 126 -4.47 -15.59 12.63
C TYR A 126 -4.32 -17.05 13.01
N ASP A 127 -3.41 -17.75 12.36
CA ASP A 127 -3.01 -19.09 12.76
C ASP A 127 -1.98 -19.07 13.91
N HIS A 128 -1.57 -20.26 14.35
CA HIS A 128 -0.58 -20.43 15.42
C HIS A 128 0.82 -19.89 15.09
N ALA A 129 1.12 -19.68 13.80
CA ALA A 129 2.36 -19.07 13.33
C ALA A 129 2.26 -17.55 13.19
N GLY A 130 1.08 -16.97 13.51
CA GLY A 130 0.82 -15.54 13.41
C GLY A 130 0.52 -15.05 11.98
N ARG A 131 0.23 -15.96 11.03
CA ARG A 131 -0.15 -15.59 9.67
C ARG A 131 -1.64 -15.30 9.61
N LEU A 132 -2.03 -14.25 8.86
CA LEU A 132 -3.43 -13.89 8.63
C LEU A 132 -4.11 -14.98 7.78
N THR A 133 -5.11 -15.65 8.33
CA THR A 133 -5.89 -16.69 7.63
C THR A 133 -7.26 -16.21 7.17
N ARG A 134 -7.81 -15.16 7.80
CA ARG A 134 -9.08 -14.59 7.40
C ARG A 134 -9.16 -13.11 7.74
N GLU A 135 -9.72 -12.32 6.83
CA GLU A 135 -10.12 -10.93 7.03
C GLU A 135 -11.58 -10.77 6.63
N VAL A 136 -12.42 -10.24 7.51
CA VAL A 136 -13.78 -9.83 7.20
C VAL A 136 -13.83 -8.32 7.20
N SER A 137 -14.29 -7.70 6.11
CA SER A 137 -14.45 -6.26 5.95
C SER A 137 -15.94 -5.93 5.78
N ILE A 138 -16.45 -5.02 6.61
CA ILE A 138 -17.84 -4.55 6.56
C ILE A 138 -17.81 -3.05 6.30
N ILE A 139 -18.45 -2.62 5.20
CA ILE A 139 -18.58 -1.21 4.81
C ILE A 139 -20.07 -0.94 4.60
N GLY A 140 -20.69 -0.22 5.54
CA GLY A 140 -22.15 -0.06 5.53
C GLY A 140 -22.85 -1.41 5.68
N ASN A 141 -23.58 -1.85 4.65
CA ASN A 141 -24.28 -3.14 4.60
C ASN A 141 -23.50 -4.22 3.82
N ASP A 142 -22.40 -3.84 3.17
CA ASP A 142 -21.64 -4.76 2.35
C ASP A 142 -20.57 -5.47 3.19
N THR A 143 -20.54 -6.80 3.07
CA THR A 143 -19.57 -7.65 3.75
C THR A 143 -18.72 -8.37 2.71
N THR A 144 -17.41 -8.22 2.82
CA THR A 144 -16.45 -8.99 2.03
C THR A 144 -15.59 -9.82 2.98
N ASP A 145 -15.47 -11.10 2.69
CA ASP A 145 -14.66 -12.05 3.44
C ASP A 145 -13.48 -12.51 2.58
N PHE A 146 -12.28 -12.46 3.13
CA PHE A 146 -11.06 -12.93 2.49
C PHE A 146 -10.50 -14.09 3.31
N VAL A 147 -10.30 -15.24 2.66
CA VAL A 147 -9.68 -16.41 3.28
C VAL A 147 -8.34 -16.67 2.59
N TYR A 148 -7.28 -16.71 3.38
CA TYR A 148 -5.91 -16.95 2.95
C TYR A 148 -5.51 -18.38 3.29
N CYS A 149 -5.23 -19.18 2.27
CA CYS A 149 -4.73 -20.54 2.43
C CYS A 149 -3.23 -20.58 2.16
N PHE A 150 -2.51 -21.31 2.97
CA PHE A 150 -1.06 -21.43 2.87
C PHE A 150 -0.67 -22.87 2.59
N ASP A 151 0.39 -23.07 1.82
CA ASP A 151 0.99 -24.38 1.59
C ASP A 151 1.77 -24.88 2.83
N GLU A 152 2.28 -26.09 2.76
CA GLU A 152 3.01 -26.74 3.86
C GLU A 152 4.26 -25.97 4.32
N ILE A 153 4.85 -25.15 3.46
CA ILE A 153 6.04 -24.34 3.78
C ILE A 153 5.70 -22.87 4.03
N GLY A 154 4.41 -22.51 4.08
CA GLY A 154 3.92 -21.22 4.53
C GLY A 154 3.82 -20.16 3.45
N ARG A 155 3.84 -20.51 2.15
CA ARG A 155 3.58 -19.59 1.06
C ARG A 155 2.06 -19.48 0.80
N LEU A 156 1.59 -18.33 0.33
CA LEU A 156 0.19 -18.15 -0.03
C LEU A 156 -0.18 -19.03 -1.21
N ASP A 157 -0.93 -20.12 -0.97
CA ASP A 157 -1.41 -21.05 -1.98
C ASP A 157 -2.65 -20.50 -2.68
N SER A 158 -3.62 -20.03 -1.91
CA SER A 158 -4.82 -19.46 -2.49
C SER A 158 -5.43 -18.36 -1.64
N LEU A 159 -6.12 -17.43 -2.31
CA LEU A 159 -6.94 -16.38 -1.73
C LEU A 159 -8.37 -16.56 -2.22
N ILE A 160 -9.31 -16.71 -1.29
CA ILE A 160 -10.75 -16.77 -1.57
C ILE A 160 -11.38 -15.46 -1.13
N ARG A 161 -11.99 -14.74 -2.06
CA ARG A 161 -12.80 -13.56 -1.76
C ARG A 161 -14.27 -13.92 -1.89
N ILE A 162 -15.05 -13.69 -0.82
CA ILE A 162 -16.47 -13.97 -0.76
C ILE A 162 -17.21 -12.64 -0.58
N ASN A 163 -18.20 -12.40 -1.43
CA ASN A 163 -19.10 -11.24 -1.34
C ASN A 163 -20.55 -11.71 -1.55
N GLY A 164 -21.31 -11.81 -0.46
CA GLY A 164 -22.63 -12.42 -0.49
C GLY A 164 -22.60 -13.88 -0.91
N SER A 165 -23.25 -14.22 -2.02
CA SER A 165 -23.26 -15.56 -2.62
C SER A 165 -22.08 -15.82 -3.57
N ASP A 166 -21.38 -14.78 -3.98
CA ASP A 166 -20.33 -14.86 -4.98
C ASP A 166 -18.97 -15.11 -4.35
N SER A 167 -18.20 -15.98 -4.97
CA SER A 167 -16.82 -16.25 -4.54
C SER A 167 -15.86 -16.17 -5.71
N LEU A 168 -14.71 -15.56 -5.45
CA LEU A 168 -13.59 -15.51 -6.39
C LEU A 168 -12.38 -16.18 -5.73
N ILE A 169 -11.88 -17.22 -6.37
CA ILE A 169 -10.70 -17.95 -5.92
C ILE A 169 -9.54 -17.55 -6.82
N THR A 170 -8.43 -17.15 -6.21
CA THR A 170 -7.16 -16.92 -6.89
C THR A 170 -6.14 -17.89 -6.31
N THR A 171 -5.49 -18.67 -7.16
CA THR A 171 -4.45 -19.63 -6.79
C THR A 171 -3.07 -19.16 -7.22
N ASN A 172 -2.04 -19.58 -6.49
CA ASN A 172 -0.65 -19.26 -6.75
C ASN A 172 0.18 -20.54 -6.83
N ASP A 173 0.89 -20.72 -7.93
CA ASP A 173 1.84 -21.83 -8.08
C ASP A 173 3.28 -21.35 -7.94
N TYR A 174 4.13 -22.20 -7.42
CA TYR A 174 5.53 -21.91 -7.17
C TYR A 174 6.44 -23.02 -7.67
N ASN A 175 7.62 -22.65 -8.13
CA ASN A 175 8.64 -23.64 -8.43
C ASN A 175 9.37 -24.14 -7.16
N ILE A 176 10.26 -25.09 -7.33
CA ILE A 176 11.06 -25.69 -6.24
C ILE A 176 11.97 -24.67 -5.51
N ARG A 177 12.23 -23.51 -6.10
CA ARG A 177 12.99 -22.41 -5.48
C ARG A 177 12.12 -21.42 -4.71
N GLY A 178 10.80 -21.66 -4.69
CA GLY A 178 9.83 -20.76 -4.07
C GLY A 178 9.49 -19.53 -4.90
N TRP A 179 9.86 -19.49 -6.18
CA TRP A 179 9.48 -18.40 -7.07
C TRP A 179 8.08 -18.63 -7.62
N LEU A 180 7.27 -17.59 -7.61
CA LEU A 180 5.92 -17.61 -8.13
C LEU A 180 5.94 -17.87 -9.64
N THR A 181 5.22 -18.89 -10.12
CA THR A 181 5.18 -19.27 -11.53
C THR A 181 3.83 -19.01 -12.19
N GLU A 182 2.74 -19.07 -11.42
CA GLU A 182 1.41 -18.81 -11.95
C GLU A 182 0.53 -18.16 -10.89
N ILE A 183 -0.29 -17.20 -11.32
CA ILE A 183 -1.46 -16.68 -10.62
C ILE A 183 -2.65 -17.02 -11.51
N ASP A 184 -3.62 -17.76 -10.97
CA ASP A 184 -4.81 -18.16 -11.72
C ASP A 184 -6.09 -17.77 -10.98
N SER A 185 -7.00 -17.13 -11.70
CA SER A 185 -8.35 -16.81 -11.25
C SER A 185 -9.33 -16.89 -12.43
N PRO A 186 -10.66 -16.94 -12.20
CA PRO A 186 -11.64 -17.05 -13.29
C PRO A 186 -11.56 -15.97 -14.37
N PHE A 187 -11.07 -14.77 -14.02
CA PHE A 187 -11.05 -13.61 -14.93
C PHE A 187 -9.66 -13.18 -15.35
N PHE A 188 -8.62 -13.73 -14.73
CA PHE A 188 -7.25 -13.33 -14.99
C PHE A 188 -6.28 -14.46 -14.69
N ARG A 189 -5.42 -14.77 -15.65
CA ARG A 189 -4.30 -15.71 -15.48
C ARG A 189 -3.00 -15.02 -15.85
N GLN A 190 -1.98 -15.20 -15.04
CA GLN A 190 -0.62 -14.72 -15.32
C GLN A 190 0.39 -15.83 -15.07
N LYS A 191 1.34 -15.99 -16.00
CA LYS A 191 2.51 -16.88 -15.83
C LYS A 191 3.79 -16.10 -15.82
N LEU A 192 4.69 -16.49 -14.93
CA LEU A 192 6.03 -15.96 -14.77
C LEU A 192 7.04 -17.04 -15.12
N HIS A 193 7.84 -16.80 -16.13
CA HIS A 193 8.85 -17.73 -16.61
C HIS A 193 10.24 -17.26 -16.18
N TYR A 194 11.09 -18.18 -15.82
CA TYR A 194 12.45 -17.90 -15.35
C TYR A 194 13.49 -18.56 -16.24
N THR A 195 13.51 -19.89 -16.27
CA THR A 195 14.44 -20.70 -17.07
C THR A 195 13.81 -21.28 -18.31
N ASP A 196 12.54 -21.15 -18.43
CA ASP A 196 11.64 -21.55 -19.53
C ASP A 196 10.97 -20.32 -20.14
N GLY A 197 10.06 -20.52 -21.07
CA GLY A 197 9.29 -19.46 -21.72
C GLY A 197 10.00 -18.84 -22.92
N MET A 198 9.63 -17.61 -23.26
CA MET A 198 9.99 -16.98 -24.55
C MET A 198 11.12 -15.96 -24.42
N GLY A 199 11.64 -15.75 -23.23
CA GLY A 199 12.78 -14.88 -22.94
C GLY A 199 14.10 -15.64 -22.86
N VAL A 200 15.18 -14.93 -22.59
CA VAL A 200 16.48 -15.55 -22.27
C VAL A 200 16.40 -16.18 -20.89
N PRO A 201 16.73 -17.48 -20.71
CA PRO A 201 16.66 -18.14 -19.42
C PRO A 201 17.45 -17.41 -18.34
N CYS A 202 16.82 -17.18 -17.18
CA CYS A 202 17.38 -16.53 -16.01
C CYS A 202 17.42 -17.50 -14.83
N TYR A 203 18.64 -17.77 -14.30
CA TYR A 203 18.84 -18.72 -13.20
C TYR A 203 19.00 -18.05 -11.84
N ASN A 204 19.00 -16.71 -11.82
CA ASN A 204 19.23 -15.87 -10.64
C ASN A 204 17.95 -15.35 -9.99
N GLY A 205 16.76 -15.73 -10.51
CA GLY A 205 15.47 -15.27 -10.02
C GLY A 205 14.87 -14.10 -10.84
N ASN A 206 15.58 -13.58 -11.83
CA ASN A 206 15.00 -12.64 -12.78
C ASN A 206 13.96 -13.35 -13.64
N VAL A 207 12.85 -12.67 -13.92
CA VAL A 207 11.79 -13.16 -14.80
C VAL A 207 12.26 -13.04 -16.26
N SER A 208 12.33 -14.16 -16.98
CA SER A 208 12.73 -14.17 -18.39
C SER A 208 11.62 -13.70 -19.32
N SER A 209 10.38 -14.07 -19.00
CA SER A 209 9.17 -13.61 -19.69
C SER A 209 7.95 -13.70 -18.77
N THR A 210 6.94 -12.91 -19.05
CA THR A 210 5.62 -13.02 -18.41
C THR A 210 4.56 -13.06 -19.47
N THR A 211 3.51 -13.86 -19.24
CA THR A 211 2.30 -13.88 -20.07
C THR A 211 1.10 -13.67 -19.18
N TRP A 212 0.09 -13.01 -19.73
CA TRP A 212 -1.21 -12.87 -19.03
C TRP A 212 -2.36 -12.95 -20.02
N GLN A 213 -3.51 -13.27 -19.48
CA GLN A 213 -4.76 -13.42 -20.22
C GLN A 213 -5.93 -13.01 -19.33
N ASN A 214 -6.83 -12.21 -19.86
CA ASN A 214 -8.09 -11.87 -19.22
C ASN A 214 -9.19 -12.72 -19.85
N ASP A 215 -9.82 -13.59 -19.05
CA ASP A 215 -10.87 -14.49 -19.54
C ASP A 215 -10.45 -15.19 -20.84
N ALA A 216 -11.31 -15.24 -21.87
CA ALA A 216 -11.05 -15.84 -23.18
C ALA A 216 -10.27 -14.93 -24.15
N SER A 217 -9.64 -13.86 -23.67
CA SER A 217 -8.89 -12.93 -24.51
C SER A 217 -7.58 -13.54 -25.03
N THR A 218 -7.00 -12.90 -26.05
CA THR A 218 -5.68 -13.26 -26.56
C THR A 218 -4.62 -13.13 -25.48
N THR A 219 -3.75 -14.13 -25.37
CA THR A 219 -2.57 -14.08 -24.48
C THR A 219 -1.68 -12.91 -24.88
N ARG A 220 -1.25 -12.14 -23.90
CA ARG A 220 -0.32 -11.02 -24.01
C ARG A 220 0.88 -11.29 -23.12
N GLY A 221 2.00 -10.63 -23.39
CA GLY A 221 3.16 -10.83 -22.55
C GLY A 221 4.32 -9.93 -22.88
N TYR A 222 5.36 -10.06 -22.04
CA TYR A 222 6.66 -9.43 -22.23
C TYR A 222 7.77 -10.47 -22.19
N ARG A 223 8.77 -10.26 -23.03
CA ARG A 223 10.08 -10.89 -22.95
C ARG A 223 11.07 -9.88 -22.40
N PHE A 224 11.83 -10.27 -21.39
CA PHE A 224 12.76 -9.39 -20.71
C PHE A 224 14.21 -9.70 -21.07
N SER A 225 15.04 -8.67 -21.14
CA SER A 225 16.49 -8.81 -21.18
C SER A 225 17.15 -7.98 -20.09
N TYR A 226 18.27 -8.45 -19.61
CA TYR A 226 19.00 -7.84 -18.49
C TYR A 226 20.46 -7.58 -18.89
N ASP A 227 21.09 -6.63 -18.21
CA ASP A 227 22.54 -6.40 -18.33
C ASP A 227 23.34 -7.34 -17.41
N GLY A 228 24.66 -7.23 -17.47
CA GLY A 228 25.58 -8.04 -16.66
C GLY A 228 25.46 -7.85 -15.15
N LEU A 229 24.77 -6.80 -14.69
CA LEU A 229 24.45 -6.53 -13.29
C LEU A 229 23.00 -6.89 -12.93
N SER A 230 22.32 -7.67 -13.79
CA SER A 230 20.92 -8.10 -13.60
C SER A 230 19.90 -6.95 -13.59
N ARG A 231 20.23 -5.81 -14.22
CA ARG A 231 19.29 -4.69 -14.37
C ARG A 231 18.53 -4.81 -15.68
N LEU A 232 17.25 -4.43 -15.68
CA LEU A 232 16.37 -4.53 -16.85
C LEU A 232 16.91 -3.65 -18.01
N LYS A 233 17.03 -4.23 -19.19
CA LYS A 233 17.38 -3.51 -20.43
C LYS A 233 16.18 -3.33 -21.33
N ASP A 234 15.52 -4.42 -21.66
CA ASP A 234 14.40 -4.41 -22.59
C ASP A 234 13.22 -5.21 -22.01
N ALA A 235 12.02 -4.70 -22.20
CA ALA A 235 10.76 -5.39 -22.06
C ALA A 235 10.04 -5.35 -23.43
N ILE A 236 10.07 -6.46 -24.14
CA ILE A 236 9.54 -6.57 -25.50
C ILE A 236 8.14 -7.19 -25.43
N TYR A 237 7.14 -6.40 -25.78
CA TYR A 237 5.74 -6.81 -25.82
C TYR A 237 5.44 -7.73 -26.99
N GLY A 238 4.48 -8.62 -26.81
CA GLY A 238 3.92 -9.45 -27.88
C GLY A 238 2.58 -10.07 -27.47
N GLU A 239 1.87 -10.60 -28.46
CA GLU A 239 0.57 -11.25 -28.29
C GLU A 239 0.55 -12.62 -28.96
N GLY A 240 -0.40 -13.47 -28.54
CA GLY A 240 -0.61 -14.81 -29.07
C GLY A 240 0.43 -15.82 -28.58
N GLU A 241 0.37 -17.02 -29.14
CA GLU A 241 1.33 -18.08 -28.86
C GLU A 241 2.74 -17.64 -29.28
N GLY A 242 3.71 -17.78 -28.40
CA GLY A 242 5.08 -17.35 -28.66
C GLY A 242 5.31 -15.84 -28.64
N LEU A 243 4.31 -15.02 -28.31
CA LEU A 243 4.40 -13.54 -28.26
C LEU A 243 4.95 -12.95 -29.57
N VAL A 244 4.48 -13.46 -30.70
CA VAL A 244 4.97 -13.08 -32.06
C VAL A 244 4.06 -12.09 -32.78
N ASN A 245 2.82 -11.92 -32.31
CA ASN A 245 1.87 -11.01 -32.92
C ASN A 245 1.93 -9.64 -32.20
N ASN A 246 1.59 -8.58 -32.92
CA ASN A 246 1.53 -7.22 -32.39
C ASN A 246 2.77 -6.80 -31.58
N CYS A 247 3.93 -7.35 -31.95
CA CYS A 247 5.19 -7.03 -31.32
C CYS A 247 5.48 -5.54 -31.40
N ASN A 248 6.20 -5.04 -30.39
CA ASN A 248 6.66 -3.65 -30.30
C ASN A 248 5.57 -2.59 -30.05
N ARG A 249 4.32 -3.00 -29.80
CA ARG A 249 3.26 -2.03 -29.47
C ARG A 249 3.50 -1.29 -28.17
N PHE A 250 4.02 -1.99 -27.16
CA PHE A 250 4.17 -1.47 -25.79
C PHE A 250 5.55 -1.80 -25.20
N ASN A 251 6.58 -1.73 -26.03
CA ASN A 251 7.93 -2.00 -25.55
C ASN A 251 8.42 -0.92 -24.60
N GLU A 252 9.26 -1.33 -23.66
CA GLU A 252 10.04 -0.44 -22.84
C GLU A 252 11.53 -0.80 -22.95
N LYS A 253 12.38 0.21 -23.05
CA LYS A 253 13.82 0.04 -23.20
C LYS A 253 14.58 1.04 -22.35
N VAL A 254 15.36 0.53 -21.41
CA VAL A 254 16.30 1.34 -20.65
C VAL A 254 17.57 1.49 -21.48
N THR A 255 17.89 2.73 -21.89
CA THR A 255 19.01 3.00 -22.79
C THR A 255 20.34 3.19 -22.06
N GLY A 256 20.31 3.39 -20.74
CA GLY A 256 21.52 3.51 -19.95
C GLY A 256 21.26 3.56 -18.45
N TYR A 257 22.29 3.16 -17.70
CA TYR A 257 22.36 3.28 -16.25
C TYR A 257 23.67 3.96 -15.87
N ASP A 258 23.65 4.74 -14.81
CA ASP A 258 24.88 5.22 -14.20
C ASP A 258 25.56 4.13 -13.33
N LYS A 259 26.68 4.48 -12.71
CA LYS A 259 27.43 3.57 -11.82
C LYS A 259 26.68 3.24 -10.51
N MET A 260 25.72 4.08 -10.12
CA MET A 260 24.89 3.89 -8.92
C MET A 260 23.62 3.10 -9.21
N GLY A 261 23.30 2.82 -10.49
CA GLY A 261 22.12 2.11 -10.93
C GLY A 261 20.93 3.02 -11.27
N ASN A 262 21.12 4.34 -11.29
CA ASN A 262 20.07 5.25 -11.74
C ASN A 262 19.85 5.13 -13.24
N ILE A 263 18.61 5.16 -13.70
CA ILE A 263 18.25 5.10 -15.11
C ILE A 263 18.58 6.45 -15.76
N LEU A 264 19.45 6.45 -16.78
CA LEU A 264 19.82 7.64 -17.52
C LEU A 264 18.95 7.89 -18.74
N GLY A 265 18.28 6.87 -19.27
CA GLY A 265 17.39 7.03 -20.37
C GLY A 265 16.40 5.88 -20.49
N LEU A 266 15.17 6.22 -20.92
CA LEU A 266 14.07 5.30 -21.07
C LEU A 266 13.28 5.61 -22.33
N LYS A 267 13.10 4.60 -23.20
CA LYS A 267 12.20 4.67 -24.34
C LYS A 267 10.95 3.84 -24.07
N ARG A 268 9.78 4.42 -24.29
CA ARG A 268 8.51 3.70 -24.20
C ARG A 268 7.74 3.81 -25.52
N TYR A 269 7.15 2.69 -25.89
CA TYR A 269 6.31 2.59 -27.07
C TYR A 269 4.86 2.40 -26.64
N GLY A 270 3.94 3.00 -27.34
CA GLY A 270 2.52 2.95 -27.05
C GLY A 270 1.68 3.35 -28.24
N GLN A 271 0.39 3.50 -28.02
CA GLN A 271 -0.54 3.94 -29.05
C GLN A 271 -0.36 5.43 -29.35
N THR A 272 -0.08 5.76 -30.60
CA THR A 272 0.13 7.14 -31.07
C THR A 272 -1.10 7.68 -31.82
N ALA A 273 -1.96 6.80 -32.38
CA ALA A 273 -3.24 7.12 -32.99
C ALA A 273 -4.15 5.89 -32.94
N GLU A 274 -5.39 5.99 -33.41
CA GLU A 274 -6.42 4.95 -33.25
C GLU A 274 -5.95 3.53 -33.61
N ASN A 275 -5.11 3.34 -34.63
CA ASN A 275 -4.56 2.04 -35.01
C ASN A 275 -3.03 2.07 -35.21
N SER A 276 -2.37 3.09 -34.69
CA SER A 276 -0.93 3.28 -34.85
C SER A 276 -0.20 3.18 -33.51
N TYR A 277 0.97 2.55 -33.54
CA TYR A 277 1.82 2.38 -32.38
C TYR A 277 3.23 2.86 -32.70
N GLY A 278 3.88 3.54 -31.79
CA GLY A 278 5.20 4.11 -32.00
C GLY A 278 5.84 4.54 -30.69
N LEU A 279 6.94 5.24 -30.79
CA LEU A 279 7.64 5.83 -29.65
C LEU A 279 6.78 6.95 -29.06
N ILE A 280 6.41 6.83 -27.80
CA ILE A 280 5.63 7.81 -27.05
C ILE A 280 6.46 8.63 -26.07
N ASP A 281 7.59 8.07 -25.58
CA ASP A 281 8.53 8.76 -24.74
C ASP A 281 9.97 8.37 -25.12
N ASN A 282 10.87 9.38 -25.14
CA ASN A 282 12.31 9.20 -25.24
C ASN A 282 12.97 10.05 -24.15
N LEU A 283 12.95 9.52 -22.95
CA LEU A 283 13.32 10.24 -21.74
C LEU A 283 14.81 10.22 -21.51
N PHE A 284 15.37 11.38 -21.16
CA PHE A 284 16.73 11.56 -20.64
C PHE A 284 16.66 12.07 -19.21
N LEU A 285 17.28 11.35 -18.29
CA LEU A 285 17.24 11.65 -16.87
C LEU A 285 18.61 12.11 -16.38
N THR A 286 18.63 13.20 -15.64
CA THR A 286 19.85 13.75 -15.03
C THR A 286 19.75 13.74 -13.51
N TYR A 287 20.86 13.47 -12.86
CA TYR A 287 20.93 13.30 -11.42
C TYR A 287 22.04 14.14 -10.79
N ASN A 288 21.83 14.53 -9.54
CA ASN A 288 22.88 14.99 -8.64
C ASN A 288 23.05 13.95 -7.52
N GLY A 289 24.08 13.12 -7.61
CA GLY A 289 24.15 11.88 -6.84
C GLY A 289 22.98 10.96 -7.21
N ASN A 290 22.13 10.61 -6.24
CA ASN A 290 20.92 9.80 -6.45
C ASN A 290 19.63 10.64 -6.52
N GLN A 291 19.73 11.96 -6.52
CA GLN A 291 18.58 12.86 -6.65
C GLN A 291 18.30 13.18 -8.10
N LEU A 292 17.12 12.84 -8.59
CA LEU A 292 16.66 13.23 -9.91
C LEU A 292 16.55 14.76 -9.99
N GLN A 293 17.22 15.37 -10.95
CA GLN A 293 17.24 16.82 -11.19
C GLN A 293 16.31 17.22 -12.32
N ALA A 294 16.34 16.48 -13.42
CA ALA A 294 15.51 16.79 -14.59
C ALA A 294 15.18 15.52 -15.37
N VAL A 295 14.05 15.55 -16.05
CA VAL A 295 13.62 14.61 -17.08
C VAL A 295 13.28 15.39 -18.31
N ASN A 296 13.96 15.11 -19.42
CA ASN A 296 13.67 15.69 -20.72
C ASN A 296 13.10 14.61 -21.63
N ASP A 297 12.09 14.93 -22.40
CA ASP A 297 11.51 14.07 -23.40
C ASP A 297 11.78 14.65 -24.81
N ASP A 298 12.39 13.85 -25.67
CA ASP A 298 12.71 14.24 -27.06
C ASP A 298 11.59 13.89 -28.04
N VAL A 299 10.50 13.28 -27.57
CA VAL A 299 9.34 13.04 -28.44
C VAL A 299 8.49 14.31 -28.48
N THR A 300 8.53 14.97 -29.63
CA THR A 300 7.58 16.08 -29.89
C THR A 300 6.21 15.50 -30.17
N SER A 301 5.24 15.79 -29.30
CA SER A 301 3.82 15.50 -29.45
C SER A 301 3.18 16.24 -30.63
#